data_36cd3823c1aa1e28928b695092efd2fc
#
_entry.id   36cd3823c1aa1e28928b695092efd2fc
#
_cell.length_a   1.000
_cell.length_b   1.000
_cell.length_c   1.000
_cell.angle_alpha   90.00
_cell.angle_beta   90.00
_cell.angle_gamma   90.00
#
_symmetry.space_group_name_H-M   'P 1'
#
loop_
_entity.id
_entity.type
_entity.pdbx_description
1 polymer ?
#
loop_
_entity_poly.entity_id
_entity_poly.type
_entity_poly.pdbx_seq_one_letter_code
_entity_poly.pdbx_strand_id
1 'polypeptide(L)'
;MLDLQHLKTQHKSLIEWYIPETCKKMCDFSFGNLYAWSAAEHTEFAEKDGFLYLRSTFNGVTSYAVPWGKGDIKTALREVQKDALERGADLSFYCVSEEQLKPLYEFFKDKLIVKEQRDYFDYVYLRENLATLKGRKFHSKKNHVNSFCKKYNYTYEELNADNLDECLDFSHTCHLISESTQRLEAERQVIDCAFKKFFELGLSGALLRVDGKIVAYALGEPMADGETYCVHFEKASPEIPAAYAAINKLFAENSLGSFKYINREDDAGVEGLRKAKTSYQPEFLVKKYYAKII
;
A
#
# COMPACT_ATOMS: atom_id res chain seq x y z
N MET A 1 -22.52 7.78 -18.82
CA MET A 1 -21.31 7.04 -18.37
C MET A 1 -20.17 7.99 -18.06
N LEU A 2 -19.33 7.67 -17.11
CA LEU A 2 -18.04 8.32 -16.89
C LEU A 2 -17.10 8.00 -18.05
N ASP A 3 -16.33 8.98 -18.52
CA ASP A 3 -15.29 8.81 -19.54
C ASP A 3 -13.99 8.33 -18.85
N LEU A 4 -13.97 7.03 -18.56
CA LEU A 4 -12.91 6.38 -17.81
C LEU A 4 -11.69 6.13 -18.68
N GLN A 5 -10.51 6.41 -18.14
CA GLN A 5 -9.23 6.18 -18.76
C GLN A 5 -8.26 5.43 -17.85
N HIS A 6 -7.31 4.70 -18.44
CA HIS A 6 -6.28 4.01 -17.68
C HIS A 6 -5.29 4.97 -17.05
N LEU A 7 -4.78 4.58 -15.87
CA LEU A 7 -3.73 5.30 -15.18
C LEU A 7 -2.43 5.32 -16.01
N LYS A 8 -1.76 6.47 -16.00
CA LYS A 8 -0.40 6.66 -16.57
C LYS A 8 0.44 7.41 -15.54
N THR A 9 1.75 7.25 -15.57
CA THR A 9 2.68 7.89 -14.61
C THR A 9 2.53 9.42 -14.57
N GLN A 10 2.21 10.04 -15.70
CA GLN A 10 1.95 11.48 -15.79
C GLN A 10 0.72 11.96 -15.01
N HIS A 11 -0.19 11.07 -14.61
CA HIS A 11 -1.38 11.44 -13.84
C HIS A 11 -1.13 11.56 -12.33
N LYS A 12 0.11 11.31 -11.87
CA LYS A 12 0.47 11.33 -10.44
C LYS A 12 -0.02 12.61 -9.75
N SER A 13 0.41 13.76 -10.21
CA SER A 13 0.08 15.04 -9.59
C SER A 13 -1.43 15.33 -9.58
N LEU A 14 -2.14 14.92 -10.64
CA LEU A 14 -3.61 15.07 -10.72
C LEU A 14 -4.28 14.19 -9.65
N ILE A 15 -3.93 12.92 -9.58
CA ILE A 15 -4.53 11.96 -8.62
C ILE A 15 -4.23 12.42 -7.19
N GLU A 16 -2.97 12.74 -6.87
CA GLU A 16 -2.56 13.16 -5.53
C GLU A 16 -3.26 14.45 -5.08
N TRP A 17 -3.54 15.37 -6.01
CA TRP A 17 -4.26 16.60 -5.68
C TRP A 17 -5.71 16.36 -5.24
N TYR A 18 -6.34 15.30 -5.76
CA TYR A 18 -7.72 14.95 -5.41
C TYR A 18 -7.84 14.09 -4.15
N ILE A 19 -6.78 13.42 -3.68
CA ILE A 19 -6.87 12.51 -2.53
C ILE A 19 -7.45 13.22 -1.30
N PRO A 20 -8.60 12.76 -0.75
CA PRO A 20 -9.19 13.35 0.44
C PRO A 20 -8.25 13.23 1.65
N GLU A 21 -8.27 14.19 2.55
CA GLU A 21 -7.47 14.18 3.78
C GLU A 21 -7.60 12.87 4.57
N THR A 22 -8.83 12.34 4.63
CA THR A 22 -9.18 11.08 5.30
C THR A 22 -8.60 9.84 4.65
N CYS A 23 -8.15 9.94 3.40
CA CYS A 23 -7.59 8.84 2.62
C CYS A 23 -6.07 8.94 2.42
N LYS A 24 -5.45 10.06 2.79
CA LYS A 24 -4.02 10.31 2.56
C LYS A 24 -3.06 9.33 3.24
N LYS A 25 -3.54 8.58 4.23
CA LYS A 25 -2.75 7.54 4.91
C LYS A 25 -3.16 6.10 4.51
N MET A 26 -4.07 5.93 3.55
CA MET A 26 -4.44 4.63 3.00
C MET A 26 -3.46 4.22 1.92
N CYS A 27 -2.81 3.05 2.08
CA CYS A 27 -1.83 2.56 1.11
C CYS A 27 -2.43 2.38 -0.28
N ASP A 28 -3.69 1.96 -0.38
CA ASP A 28 -4.41 1.72 -1.65
C ASP A 28 -4.47 2.96 -2.54
N PHE A 29 -4.37 4.16 -1.97
CA PHE A 29 -4.49 5.43 -2.68
C PHE A 29 -3.18 6.19 -2.82
N SER A 30 -2.04 5.66 -2.35
CA SER A 30 -0.75 6.16 -2.77
C SER A 30 -0.56 5.90 -4.26
N PHE A 31 0.04 6.84 -4.98
CA PHE A 31 0.02 6.75 -6.45
C PHE A 31 0.81 5.56 -6.99
N GLY A 32 1.96 5.25 -6.39
CA GLY A 32 2.78 4.12 -6.79
C GLY A 32 2.05 2.79 -6.62
N ASN A 33 1.34 2.61 -5.50
CA ASN A 33 0.53 1.42 -5.25
C ASN A 33 -0.66 1.35 -6.22
N LEU A 34 -1.44 2.43 -6.31
CA LEU A 34 -2.59 2.51 -7.21
C LEU A 34 -2.20 2.22 -8.67
N TYR A 35 -1.06 2.75 -9.13
CA TYR A 35 -0.55 2.52 -10.47
C TYR A 35 -0.07 1.07 -10.67
N ALA A 36 0.72 0.55 -9.72
CA ALA A 36 1.29 -0.79 -9.85
C ALA A 36 0.20 -1.88 -9.85
N TRP A 37 -0.85 -1.72 -9.03
CA TRP A 37 -2.00 -2.63 -9.01
C TRP A 37 -2.99 -2.42 -10.15
N SER A 38 -2.95 -1.27 -10.85
CA SER A 38 -3.98 -0.90 -11.83
C SER A 38 -4.18 -1.91 -12.95
N ALA A 39 -3.13 -2.60 -13.38
CA ALA A 39 -3.23 -3.63 -14.41
C ALA A 39 -3.95 -4.89 -13.89
N ALA A 40 -3.68 -5.32 -12.67
CA ALA A 40 -4.29 -6.51 -12.05
C ALA A 40 -5.74 -6.23 -11.62
N GLU A 41 -6.03 -5.00 -11.19
CA GLU A 41 -7.33 -4.57 -10.70
C GLU A 41 -8.17 -3.85 -11.76
N HIS A 42 -7.68 -3.74 -12.99
CA HIS A 42 -8.32 -2.97 -14.07
C HIS A 42 -8.80 -1.59 -13.57
N THR A 43 -7.90 -0.86 -12.88
CA THR A 43 -8.25 0.43 -12.31
C THR A 43 -8.20 1.52 -13.36
N GLU A 44 -9.29 2.29 -13.44
CA GLU A 44 -9.48 3.41 -14.34
C GLU A 44 -9.97 4.63 -13.55
N PHE A 45 -9.79 5.80 -14.10
CA PHE A 45 -10.27 7.04 -13.52
C PHE A 45 -10.94 7.95 -14.52
N ALA A 46 -11.78 8.85 -14.02
CA ALA A 46 -12.32 9.98 -14.75
C ALA A 46 -12.27 11.24 -13.90
N GLU A 47 -12.08 12.39 -14.54
CA GLU A 47 -12.26 13.70 -13.93
C GLU A 47 -13.51 14.34 -14.53
N LYS A 48 -14.46 14.72 -13.67
CA LYS A 48 -15.72 15.35 -14.12
C LYS A 48 -16.28 16.25 -13.04
N ASP A 49 -16.66 17.45 -13.40
CA ASP A 49 -17.37 18.43 -12.54
C ASP A 49 -16.65 18.70 -11.19
N GLY A 50 -15.30 18.73 -11.22
CA GLY A 50 -14.47 18.97 -10.04
C GLY A 50 -14.33 17.78 -9.10
N PHE A 51 -14.69 16.57 -9.56
CA PHE A 51 -14.48 15.32 -8.87
C PHE A 51 -13.63 14.35 -9.69
N LEU A 52 -12.79 13.61 -8.98
CA LEU A 52 -12.10 12.43 -9.48
C LEU A 52 -12.89 11.17 -9.09
N TYR A 53 -13.10 10.31 -10.06
CA TYR A 53 -13.76 9.02 -9.93
C TYR A 53 -12.75 7.93 -10.20
N LEU A 54 -12.63 6.95 -9.30
CA LEU A 54 -11.84 5.74 -9.49
C LEU A 54 -12.78 4.55 -9.55
N ARG A 55 -12.52 3.66 -10.51
CA ARG A 55 -13.23 2.39 -10.66
C ARG A 55 -12.20 1.28 -10.80
N SER A 56 -12.37 0.21 -10.04
CA SER A 56 -11.55 -1.00 -10.14
C SER A 56 -12.43 -2.22 -10.41
N THR A 57 -11.92 -3.18 -11.18
CA THR A 57 -12.56 -4.47 -11.39
C THR A 57 -11.58 -5.58 -11.09
N PHE A 58 -11.78 -6.24 -9.95
CA PHE A 58 -10.92 -7.33 -9.50
C PHE A 58 -11.73 -8.60 -9.31
N ASN A 59 -11.27 -9.72 -9.87
CA ASN A 59 -11.97 -11.02 -9.86
C ASN A 59 -13.44 -10.92 -10.30
N GLY A 60 -13.73 -10.10 -11.31
CA GLY A 60 -15.07 -9.90 -11.85
C GLY A 60 -16.00 -9.02 -11.00
N VAL A 61 -15.52 -8.48 -9.89
CA VAL A 61 -16.26 -7.54 -9.05
C VAL A 61 -15.83 -6.13 -9.37
N THR A 62 -16.77 -5.31 -9.85
CA THR A 62 -16.55 -3.88 -10.08
C THR A 62 -16.91 -3.10 -8.83
N SER A 63 -16.03 -2.19 -8.41
CA SER A 63 -16.23 -1.29 -7.27
C SER A 63 -15.65 0.09 -7.56
N TYR A 64 -16.13 1.10 -6.86
CA TYR A 64 -15.68 2.49 -7.00
C TYR A 64 -15.02 2.97 -5.70
N ALA A 65 -14.07 3.88 -5.79
CA ALA A 65 -13.77 4.72 -4.63
C ALA A 65 -14.91 5.74 -4.43
N VAL A 66 -15.13 6.19 -3.19
CA VAL A 66 -16.02 7.33 -2.97
C VAL A 66 -15.42 8.53 -3.69
N PRO A 67 -16.19 9.27 -4.53
CA PRO A 67 -15.63 10.34 -5.36
C PRO A 67 -14.83 11.37 -4.56
N TRP A 68 -13.67 11.77 -5.08
CA TRP A 68 -12.76 12.73 -4.46
C TRP A 68 -12.91 14.08 -5.11
N GLY A 69 -13.18 15.12 -4.35
CA GLY A 69 -13.30 16.47 -4.89
C GLY A 69 -13.96 17.43 -3.93
N LYS A 70 -14.14 18.68 -4.41
CA LYS A 70 -14.78 19.76 -3.65
C LYS A 70 -16.08 20.13 -4.35
N GLY A 71 -17.20 19.86 -3.71
CA GLY A 71 -18.52 20.18 -4.27
C GLY A 71 -19.64 19.38 -3.59
N ASP A 72 -20.79 19.28 -4.26
CA ASP A 72 -21.90 18.47 -3.77
C ASP A 72 -21.61 16.96 -4.03
N ILE A 73 -21.19 16.28 -2.97
CA ILE A 73 -20.91 14.84 -3.03
C ILE A 73 -22.13 14.02 -3.49
N LYS A 74 -23.35 14.50 -3.25
CA LYS A 74 -24.58 13.82 -3.68
C LYS A 74 -24.70 13.80 -5.21
N THR A 75 -24.25 14.86 -5.86
CA THR A 75 -24.20 14.92 -7.34
C THR A 75 -23.14 13.92 -7.86
N ALA A 76 -21.96 13.87 -7.26
CA ALA A 76 -20.94 12.90 -7.66
C ALA A 76 -21.39 11.44 -7.42
N LEU A 77 -22.07 11.14 -6.31
CA LEU A 77 -22.62 9.81 -6.05
C LEU A 77 -23.71 9.41 -7.06
N ARG A 78 -24.53 10.37 -7.57
CA ARG A 78 -25.48 10.09 -8.67
C ARG A 78 -24.74 9.70 -9.96
N GLU A 79 -23.62 10.36 -10.28
CA GLU A 79 -22.82 10.01 -11.46
C GLU A 79 -22.25 8.58 -11.34
N VAL A 80 -21.73 8.19 -10.16
CA VAL A 80 -21.29 6.81 -9.93
C VAL A 80 -22.44 5.82 -10.07
N GLN A 81 -23.59 6.12 -9.46
CA GLN A 81 -24.78 5.24 -9.56
C GLN A 81 -25.25 5.07 -11.01
N LYS A 82 -25.24 6.17 -11.77
CA LYS A 82 -25.58 6.16 -13.20
C LYS A 82 -24.58 5.32 -13.99
N ASP A 83 -23.28 5.50 -13.76
CA ASP A 83 -22.21 4.73 -14.45
C ASP A 83 -22.32 3.22 -14.16
N ALA A 84 -22.53 2.82 -12.90
CA ALA A 84 -22.73 1.43 -12.51
C ALA A 84 -23.97 0.83 -13.21
N LEU A 85 -25.10 1.53 -13.22
CA LEU A 85 -26.33 1.08 -13.85
C LEU A 85 -26.16 0.90 -15.38
N GLU A 86 -25.55 1.89 -16.05
CA GLU A 86 -25.33 1.87 -17.52
C GLU A 86 -24.35 0.76 -17.94
N ARG A 87 -23.48 0.30 -17.03
CA ARG A 87 -22.56 -0.82 -17.25
C ARG A 87 -23.12 -2.17 -16.79
N GLY A 88 -24.32 -2.19 -16.18
CA GLY A 88 -24.92 -3.40 -15.64
C GLY A 88 -24.14 -3.98 -14.45
N ALA A 89 -23.43 -3.13 -13.71
CA ALA A 89 -22.64 -3.54 -12.55
C ALA A 89 -23.40 -3.26 -11.24
N ASP A 90 -23.20 -4.13 -10.24
CA ASP A 90 -23.62 -3.85 -8.87
C ASP A 90 -22.85 -2.61 -8.36
N LEU A 91 -23.55 -1.72 -7.64
CA LEU A 91 -22.91 -0.55 -7.06
C LEU A 91 -22.27 -0.89 -5.72
N SER A 92 -20.97 -0.73 -5.65
CA SER A 92 -20.23 -0.90 -4.41
C SER A 92 -19.02 0.06 -4.33
N PHE A 93 -18.57 0.32 -3.11
CA PHE A 93 -17.43 1.19 -2.81
C PHE A 93 -16.37 0.42 -2.03
N TYR A 94 -15.11 0.55 -2.42
CA TYR A 94 -13.95 -0.05 -1.75
C TYR A 94 -13.15 1.00 -0.98
N CYS A 95 -12.35 0.57 -0.03
CA CYS A 95 -11.44 1.41 0.77
C CYS A 95 -12.11 2.68 1.31
N VAL A 96 -13.36 2.56 1.77
CA VAL A 96 -14.13 3.68 2.33
C VAL A 96 -13.58 4.04 3.70
N SER A 97 -13.27 5.33 3.94
CA SER A 97 -12.90 5.80 5.27
C SER A 97 -14.13 5.96 6.19
N GLU A 98 -13.90 6.02 7.50
CA GLU A 98 -14.98 6.19 8.48
C GLU A 98 -15.79 7.48 8.22
N GLU A 99 -15.10 8.56 7.84
CA GLU A 99 -15.72 9.84 7.54
C GLU A 99 -16.55 9.80 6.24
N GLN A 100 -16.12 9.01 5.27
CA GLN A 100 -16.85 8.83 4.00
C GLN A 100 -18.14 8.00 4.16
N LEU A 101 -18.29 7.26 5.24
CA LEU A 101 -19.54 6.54 5.51
C LEU A 101 -20.73 7.47 5.69
N LYS A 102 -20.54 8.65 6.31
CA LYS A 102 -21.62 9.59 6.58
C LYS A 102 -22.35 10.02 5.30
N PRO A 103 -21.68 10.59 4.27
CA PRO A 103 -22.36 10.96 3.03
C PRO A 103 -22.99 9.77 2.29
N LEU A 104 -22.41 8.56 2.40
CA LEU A 104 -23.01 7.36 1.82
C LEU A 104 -24.31 6.99 2.53
N TYR A 105 -24.38 6.99 3.88
CA TYR A 105 -25.60 6.76 4.63
C TYR A 105 -26.67 7.81 4.34
N GLU A 106 -26.29 9.09 4.24
CA GLU A 106 -27.24 10.16 3.92
C GLU A 106 -27.85 10.02 2.52
N PHE A 107 -27.08 9.50 1.57
CA PHE A 107 -27.52 9.37 0.17
C PHE A 107 -28.30 8.07 -0.08
N PHE A 108 -27.75 6.93 0.34
CA PHE A 108 -28.32 5.60 0.03
C PHE A 108 -29.28 5.08 1.09
N LYS A 109 -29.25 5.64 2.31
CA LYS A 109 -30.15 5.30 3.43
C LYS A 109 -30.15 3.78 3.70
N ASP A 110 -31.32 3.17 3.77
CA ASP A 110 -31.52 1.76 4.11
C ASP A 110 -31.02 0.78 3.02
N LYS A 111 -30.62 1.29 1.86
CA LYS A 111 -30.04 0.48 0.79
C LYS A 111 -28.55 0.23 0.96
N LEU A 112 -27.89 0.88 1.91
CA LEU A 112 -26.46 0.76 2.13
C LEU A 112 -26.13 -0.36 3.12
N ILE A 113 -25.33 -1.31 2.68
CA ILE A 113 -24.74 -2.34 3.55
C ILE A 113 -23.25 -2.02 3.68
N VAL A 114 -22.77 -1.87 4.90
CA VAL A 114 -21.35 -1.58 5.20
C VAL A 114 -20.73 -2.75 5.94
N LYS A 115 -19.53 -3.15 5.50
CA LYS A 115 -18.72 -4.19 6.13
C LYS A 115 -17.35 -3.63 6.47
N GLU A 116 -16.95 -3.74 7.73
CA GLU A 116 -15.58 -3.45 8.14
C GLU A 116 -14.61 -4.46 7.52
N GLN A 117 -13.52 -3.97 6.91
CA GLN A 117 -12.54 -4.78 6.20
C GLN A 117 -11.26 -4.95 7.05
N ARG A 118 -11.38 -5.56 8.24
CA ARG A 118 -10.28 -5.69 9.20
C ARG A 118 -8.99 -6.26 8.60
N ASP A 119 -9.11 -7.16 7.64
CA ASP A 119 -7.98 -7.84 7.00
C ASP A 119 -7.16 -6.90 6.11
N TYR A 120 -7.75 -5.77 5.71
CA TYR A 120 -7.15 -4.74 4.87
C TYR A 120 -6.78 -3.46 5.62
N PHE A 121 -6.84 -3.44 6.96
CA PHE A 121 -6.42 -2.28 7.75
C PHE A 121 -4.92 -2.09 7.69
N ASP A 122 -4.46 -0.87 7.33
CA ASP A 122 -3.03 -0.57 7.32
C ASP A 122 -2.49 -0.41 8.73
N TYR A 123 -1.29 -0.93 8.92
CA TYR A 123 -0.52 -0.81 10.15
C TYR A 123 0.40 0.40 10.07
N VAL A 124 0.13 1.43 10.84
CA VAL A 124 0.94 2.65 10.88
C VAL A 124 1.75 2.71 12.17
N TYR A 125 3.04 2.96 12.04
CA TYR A 125 3.99 2.98 13.14
C TYR A 125 4.65 4.34 13.26
N LEU A 126 5.04 4.74 14.48
CA LEU A 126 6.01 5.81 14.64
C LEU A 126 7.35 5.37 14.06
N ARG A 127 7.89 6.14 13.09
CA ARG A 127 9.20 5.86 12.49
C ARG A 127 10.30 5.71 13.55
N GLU A 128 10.30 6.57 14.58
CA GLU A 128 11.25 6.53 15.69
C GLU A 128 11.25 5.17 16.41
N ASN A 129 10.07 4.55 16.59
CA ASN A 129 9.96 3.24 17.22
C ASN A 129 10.61 2.14 16.38
N LEU A 130 10.42 2.15 15.06
CA LEU A 130 11.02 1.17 14.16
C LEU A 130 12.53 1.37 14.02
N ALA A 131 12.98 2.63 13.91
CA ALA A 131 14.39 2.98 13.77
C ALA A 131 15.23 2.66 15.01
N THR A 132 14.68 2.84 16.22
CA THR A 132 15.46 2.70 17.45
C THR A 132 15.23 1.40 18.20
N LEU A 133 14.05 0.80 18.06
CA LEU A 133 13.57 -0.35 18.81
C LEU A 133 13.80 -0.16 20.34
N LYS A 134 13.56 1.05 20.85
CA LYS A 134 13.74 1.39 22.27
C LYS A 134 12.57 0.87 23.11
N GLY A 135 12.89 0.43 24.31
CA GLY A 135 11.91 0.02 25.30
C GLY A 135 11.63 -1.50 25.33
N ARG A 136 11.03 -1.93 26.45
CA ARG A 136 10.80 -3.35 26.75
C ARG A 136 9.94 -4.06 25.68
N LYS A 137 8.96 -3.34 25.12
CA LYS A 137 8.04 -3.87 24.11
C LYS A 137 8.73 -4.29 22.80
N PHE A 138 9.91 -3.73 22.50
CA PHE A 138 10.69 -4.05 21.31
C PHE A 138 11.90 -4.94 21.57
N HIS A 139 12.11 -5.41 22.80
CA HIS A 139 13.32 -6.14 23.21
C HIS A 139 13.60 -7.37 22.29
N SER A 140 12.57 -8.15 21.96
CA SER A 140 12.71 -9.30 21.06
C SER A 140 13.18 -8.87 19.68
N LYS A 141 12.57 -7.82 19.09
CA LYS A 141 12.95 -7.30 17.76
C LYS A 141 14.37 -6.77 17.75
N LYS A 142 14.74 -6.01 18.79
CA LYS A 142 16.10 -5.51 18.95
C LYS A 142 17.13 -6.65 19.05
N ASN A 143 16.80 -7.73 19.77
CA ASN A 143 17.68 -8.90 19.85
C ASN A 143 17.86 -9.57 18.51
N HIS A 144 16.80 -9.69 17.68
CA HIS A 144 16.91 -10.25 16.32
C HIS A 144 17.86 -9.39 15.46
N VAL A 145 17.67 -8.08 15.44
CA VAL A 145 18.56 -7.17 14.69
C VAL A 145 19.98 -7.23 15.20
N ASN A 146 20.19 -7.18 16.51
CA ASN A 146 21.53 -7.28 17.10
C ASN A 146 22.22 -8.63 16.76
N SER A 147 21.45 -9.72 16.71
CA SER A 147 21.96 -11.03 16.32
C SER A 147 22.41 -11.03 14.85
N PHE A 148 21.60 -10.43 13.96
CA PHE A 148 21.95 -10.27 12.55
C PHE A 148 23.25 -9.45 12.41
N CYS A 149 23.32 -8.25 13.01
CA CYS A 149 24.48 -7.38 12.91
C CYS A 149 25.77 -7.99 13.50
N LYS A 150 25.65 -8.87 14.48
CA LYS A 150 26.82 -9.56 15.06
C LYS A 150 27.28 -10.75 14.23
N LYS A 151 26.33 -11.44 13.58
CA LYS A 151 26.62 -12.69 12.88
C LYS A 151 27.12 -12.47 11.46
N TYR A 152 26.62 -11.42 10.77
CA TYR A 152 26.86 -11.22 9.37
C TYR A 152 27.67 -9.96 9.10
N ASN A 153 28.61 -10.07 8.16
CA ASN A 153 29.26 -8.90 7.55
C ASN A 153 28.32 -8.38 6.47
N TYR A 154 27.55 -7.34 6.79
CA TYR A 154 26.53 -6.82 5.92
C TYR A 154 26.83 -5.40 5.44
N THR A 155 26.27 -5.03 4.27
CA THR A 155 26.20 -3.65 3.80
C THR A 155 24.73 -3.24 3.66
N TYR A 156 24.48 -1.94 3.85
CA TYR A 156 23.21 -1.29 3.58
C TYR A 156 23.41 -0.37 2.39
N GLU A 157 22.52 -0.48 1.39
CA GLU A 157 22.58 0.30 0.17
C GLU A 157 21.19 0.86 -0.15
N GLU A 158 21.11 2.13 -0.56
CA GLU A 158 19.88 2.67 -1.14
C GLU A 158 19.68 2.11 -2.55
N LEU A 159 18.42 1.88 -2.95
CA LEU A 159 18.09 1.46 -4.30
C LEU A 159 18.38 2.58 -5.30
N ASN A 160 19.08 2.25 -6.36
CA ASN A 160 19.47 3.15 -7.43
C ASN A 160 19.56 2.40 -8.77
N ALA A 161 19.90 3.09 -9.85
CA ALA A 161 19.96 2.49 -11.19
C ALA A 161 20.94 1.31 -11.32
N ASP A 162 22.00 1.28 -10.51
CA ASP A 162 23.06 0.27 -10.62
C ASP A 162 22.68 -1.05 -9.94
N ASN A 163 21.79 -1.02 -8.92
CA ASN A 163 21.43 -2.20 -8.13
C ASN A 163 19.96 -2.63 -8.25
N LEU A 164 19.14 -1.86 -9.00
CA LEU A 164 17.69 -2.09 -9.11
C LEU A 164 17.35 -3.43 -9.77
N ASP A 165 18.01 -3.76 -10.87
CA ASP A 165 17.77 -5.00 -11.62
C ASP A 165 18.16 -6.23 -10.80
N GLU A 166 19.33 -6.20 -10.12
CA GLU A 166 19.75 -7.27 -9.22
C GLU A 166 18.77 -7.47 -8.05
N CYS A 167 18.21 -6.36 -7.53
CA CYS A 167 17.20 -6.41 -6.47
C CYS A 167 15.89 -7.04 -6.97
N LEU A 168 15.48 -6.76 -8.21
CA LEU A 168 14.31 -7.41 -8.83
C LEU A 168 14.54 -8.92 -9.00
N ASP A 169 15.71 -9.34 -9.44
CA ASP A 169 16.05 -10.76 -9.56
C ASP A 169 16.02 -11.46 -8.20
N PHE A 170 16.52 -10.80 -7.16
CA PHE A 170 16.39 -11.31 -5.79
C PHE A 170 14.92 -11.43 -5.36
N SER A 171 14.08 -10.45 -5.70
CA SER A 171 12.64 -10.51 -5.41
C SER A 171 11.98 -11.74 -6.06
N HIS A 172 12.31 -12.03 -7.32
CA HIS A 172 11.82 -13.22 -8.02
C HIS A 172 12.25 -14.50 -7.31
N THR A 173 13.50 -14.58 -6.83
CA THR A 173 13.98 -15.72 -6.06
C THR A 173 13.16 -15.94 -4.77
N CYS A 174 12.80 -14.86 -4.07
CA CYS A 174 11.93 -14.95 -2.88
C CYS A 174 10.52 -15.49 -3.21
N HIS A 175 9.99 -15.18 -4.38
CA HIS A 175 8.69 -15.69 -4.83
C HIS A 175 8.70 -17.19 -5.14
N LEU A 176 9.77 -17.70 -5.74
CA LEU A 176 9.91 -19.12 -6.09
C LEU A 176 9.89 -20.05 -4.86
N ILE A 177 10.26 -19.54 -3.70
CA ILE A 177 10.29 -20.30 -2.43
C ILE A 177 8.88 -20.33 -1.77
N SER A 178 7.96 -19.46 -2.19
CA SER A 178 6.61 -19.38 -1.65
C SER A 178 5.64 -20.29 -2.41
N GLU A 179 4.67 -20.90 -1.72
CA GLU A 179 3.62 -21.66 -2.41
C GLU A 179 2.82 -20.72 -3.34
N SER A 180 2.71 -21.09 -4.63
CA SER A 180 2.03 -20.28 -5.63
C SER A 180 0.53 -20.21 -5.35
N THR A 181 0.02 -18.99 -5.16
CA THR A 181 -1.42 -18.67 -5.13
C THR A 181 -1.71 -17.61 -6.19
N GLN A 182 -2.97 -17.50 -6.64
CA GLN A 182 -3.38 -16.45 -7.58
C GLN A 182 -3.02 -15.04 -7.09
N ARG A 183 -3.09 -14.80 -5.78
CA ARG A 183 -2.71 -13.53 -5.16
C ARG A 183 -1.19 -13.27 -5.28
N LEU A 184 -0.36 -14.29 -5.05
CA LEU A 184 1.10 -14.17 -5.17
C LEU A 184 1.53 -13.90 -6.61
N GLU A 185 0.83 -14.46 -7.59
CA GLU A 185 1.11 -14.17 -9.00
C GLU A 185 0.75 -12.72 -9.36
N ALA A 186 -0.39 -12.22 -8.88
CA ALA A 186 -0.75 -10.80 -9.02
C ALA A 186 0.30 -9.90 -8.33
N GLU A 187 0.70 -10.22 -7.09
CA GLU A 187 1.74 -9.47 -6.36
C GLU A 187 3.06 -9.44 -7.13
N ARG A 188 3.46 -10.54 -7.79
CA ARG A 188 4.67 -10.58 -8.60
C ARG A 188 4.61 -9.58 -9.76
N GLN A 189 3.49 -9.56 -10.50
CA GLN A 189 3.30 -8.60 -11.60
C GLN A 189 3.32 -7.15 -11.13
N VAL A 190 2.76 -6.90 -9.95
CA VAL A 190 2.76 -5.58 -9.31
C VAL A 190 4.18 -5.16 -8.91
N ILE A 191 4.97 -6.08 -8.34
CA ILE A 191 6.39 -5.83 -8.02
C ILE A 191 7.17 -5.54 -9.30
N ASP A 192 7.00 -6.34 -10.35
CA ASP A 192 7.65 -6.11 -11.65
C ASP A 192 7.32 -4.73 -12.21
N CYS A 193 6.06 -4.30 -12.10
CA CYS A 193 5.63 -2.97 -12.50
C CYS A 193 6.30 -1.88 -11.67
N ALA A 194 6.32 -2.02 -10.34
CA ALA A 194 6.93 -1.07 -9.42
C ALA A 194 8.44 -0.90 -9.69
N PHE A 195 9.18 -1.99 -9.89
CA PHE A 195 10.60 -1.92 -10.23
C PHE A 195 10.85 -1.29 -11.60
N LYS A 196 10.10 -1.68 -12.65
CA LYS A 196 10.21 -1.10 -14.00
C LYS A 196 9.90 0.38 -14.05
N LYS A 197 9.03 0.87 -13.18
CA LYS A 197 8.59 2.26 -13.11
C LYS A 197 9.13 3.01 -11.88
N PHE A 198 10.13 2.46 -11.22
CA PHE A 198 10.66 2.92 -9.93
C PHE A 198 10.87 4.44 -9.89
N PHE A 199 11.63 4.98 -10.82
CA PHE A 199 11.94 6.41 -10.87
C PHE A 199 10.74 7.25 -11.34
N GLU A 200 9.96 6.76 -12.30
CA GLU A 200 8.77 7.47 -12.81
C GLU A 200 7.69 7.61 -11.75
N LEU A 201 7.55 6.61 -10.88
CA LEU A 201 6.61 6.61 -9.76
C LEU A 201 7.14 7.39 -8.55
N GLY A 202 8.44 7.72 -8.53
CA GLY A 202 9.09 8.38 -7.40
C GLY A 202 9.22 7.46 -6.20
N LEU A 203 9.40 6.16 -6.45
CA LEU A 203 9.68 5.19 -5.40
C LEU A 203 11.10 5.36 -4.87
N SER A 204 11.31 4.95 -3.65
CA SER A 204 12.62 4.83 -3.03
C SER A 204 12.70 3.52 -2.22
N GLY A 205 13.89 3.11 -1.85
CA GLY A 205 14.04 1.86 -1.13
C GLY A 205 15.48 1.59 -0.74
N ALA A 206 15.72 0.46 -0.10
CA ALA A 206 17.04 0.03 0.29
C ALA A 206 17.14 -1.51 0.27
N LEU A 207 18.36 -2.00 0.23
CA LEU A 207 18.68 -3.41 0.30
C LEU A 207 19.79 -3.69 1.33
N LEU A 208 19.87 -4.95 1.76
CA LEU A 208 20.96 -5.48 2.58
C LEU A 208 21.71 -6.55 1.80
N ARG A 209 23.04 -6.47 1.84
CA ARG A 209 23.89 -7.59 1.37
C ARG A 209 24.59 -8.27 2.53
N VAL A 210 24.79 -9.56 2.38
CA VAL A 210 25.67 -10.36 3.23
C VAL A 210 26.65 -11.09 2.29
N ASP A 211 27.95 -10.92 2.54
CA ASP A 211 29.01 -11.49 1.70
C ASP A 211 28.79 -11.16 0.19
N GLY A 212 28.38 -9.92 -0.10
CA GLY A 212 28.16 -9.39 -1.44
C GLY A 212 26.82 -9.79 -2.10
N LYS A 213 26.01 -10.68 -1.51
CA LYS A 213 24.72 -11.11 -2.05
C LYS A 213 23.55 -10.38 -1.39
N ILE A 214 22.55 -9.97 -2.15
CA ILE A 214 21.34 -9.38 -1.61
C ILE A 214 20.60 -10.42 -0.75
N VAL A 215 20.23 -10.03 0.47
CA VAL A 215 19.51 -10.88 1.43
C VAL A 215 18.19 -10.28 1.89
N ALA A 216 17.96 -9.01 1.68
CA ALA A 216 16.68 -8.34 1.97
C ALA A 216 16.58 -7.02 1.22
N TYR A 217 15.35 -6.58 0.96
CA TYR A 217 15.05 -5.23 0.48
C TYR A 217 13.73 -4.71 1.05
N ALA A 218 13.57 -3.40 1.03
CA ALA A 218 12.31 -2.70 1.25
C ALA A 218 12.20 -1.56 0.25
N LEU A 219 11.00 -1.32 -0.29
CA LEU A 219 10.72 -0.18 -1.15
C LEU A 219 9.30 0.36 -0.95
N GLY A 220 9.11 1.62 -1.28
CA GLY A 220 7.84 2.30 -1.17
C GLY A 220 7.92 3.76 -1.63
N GLU A 221 7.03 4.60 -1.11
CA GLU A 221 6.92 6.00 -1.48
C GLU A 221 6.45 6.91 -0.34
N PRO A 222 6.74 8.23 -0.38
CA PRO A 222 6.08 9.22 0.45
C PRO A 222 4.58 9.26 0.16
N MET A 223 3.76 9.35 1.20
CA MET A 223 2.30 9.51 1.04
C MET A 223 1.89 10.98 0.95
N ALA A 224 0.69 11.23 0.43
CA ALA A 224 0.17 12.58 0.14
C ALA A 224 -0.07 13.46 1.38
N ASP A 225 0.03 12.91 2.60
CA ASP A 225 -0.03 13.68 3.85
C ASP A 225 1.29 14.39 4.21
N GLY A 226 2.40 14.06 3.52
CA GLY A 226 3.71 14.62 3.74
C GLY A 226 4.42 14.16 5.02
N GLU A 227 3.79 13.35 5.86
CA GLU A 227 4.33 12.86 7.14
C GLU A 227 4.60 11.36 7.15
N THR A 228 3.97 10.62 6.25
CA THR A 228 3.97 9.16 6.22
C THR A 228 4.76 8.66 5.02
N TYR A 229 5.57 7.63 5.22
CA TYR A 229 6.16 6.83 4.17
C TYR A 229 5.46 5.46 4.13
N CYS A 230 5.00 5.03 2.95
CA CYS A 230 4.41 3.71 2.77
C CYS A 230 5.46 2.71 2.26
N VAL A 231 5.67 1.62 2.99
CA VAL A 231 6.50 0.49 2.55
C VAL A 231 5.59 -0.53 1.88
N HIS A 232 5.63 -0.58 0.54
CA HIS A 232 4.81 -1.47 -0.27
C HIS A 232 5.34 -2.89 -0.29
N PHE A 233 6.65 -3.03 -0.51
CA PHE A 233 7.28 -4.34 -0.61
C PHE A 233 8.46 -4.43 0.34
N GLU A 234 8.49 -5.51 1.11
CA GLU A 234 9.59 -5.88 1.98
C GLU A 234 9.78 -7.39 1.88
N LYS A 235 10.92 -7.83 1.38
CA LYS A 235 11.26 -9.24 1.22
C LYS A 235 12.63 -9.51 1.83
N ALA A 236 12.80 -10.73 2.33
CA ALA A 236 14.09 -11.19 2.85
C ALA A 236 14.28 -12.68 2.60
N SER A 237 15.53 -13.12 2.44
CA SER A 237 15.88 -14.50 2.31
C SER A 237 15.52 -15.29 3.58
N PRO A 238 14.78 -16.39 3.46
CA PRO A 238 14.48 -17.26 4.60
C PRO A 238 15.73 -17.95 5.17
N GLU A 239 16.81 -18.04 4.39
CA GLU A 239 18.07 -18.63 4.80
C GLU A 239 18.87 -17.74 5.77
N ILE A 240 18.58 -16.44 5.80
CA ILE A 240 19.27 -15.47 6.65
C ILE A 240 18.35 -15.04 7.81
N PRO A 241 18.49 -15.67 8.98
CA PRO A 241 17.68 -15.34 10.14
C PRO A 241 17.74 -13.84 10.49
N ALA A 242 16.58 -13.28 10.80
CA ALA A 242 16.38 -11.88 11.18
C ALA A 242 16.65 -10.82 10.08
N ALA A 243 16.88 -11.21 8.81
CA ALA A 243 17.06 -10.27 7.72
C ALA A 243 15.84 -9.32 7.56
N TYR A 244 14.60 -9.82 7.71
CA TYR A 244 13.39 -8.98 7.75
C TYR A 244 13.43 -7.92 8.87
N ALA A 245 13.85 -8.30 10.06
CA ALA A 245 13.93 -7.35 11.17
C ALA A 245 15.05 -6.32 10.94
N ALA A 246 16.14 -6.75 10.32
CA ALA A 246 17.27 -5.89 10.01
C ALA A 246 16.90 -4.85 8.94
N ILE A 247 16.33 -5.26 7.80
CA ILE A 247 15.94 -4.31 6.74
C ILE A 247 14.90 -3.32 7.25
N ASN A 248 13.87 -3.77 7.98
CA ASN A 248 12.84 -2.90 8.53
C ASN A 248 13.44 -1.80 9.42
N LYS A 249 14.33 -2.18 10.37
CA LYS A 249 14.96 -1.22 11.26
C LYS A 249 15.93 -0.29 10.53
N LEU A 250 16.81 -0.84 9.70
CA LEU A 250 17.85 -0.07 9.03
C LEU A 250 17.28 0.88 7.99
N PHE A 251 16.23 0.50 7.29
CA PHE A 251 15.53 1.39 6.36
C PHE A 251 14.87 2.56 7.10
N ALA A 252 14.15 2.28 8.20
CA ALA A 252 13.56 3.32 9.04
C ALA A 252 14.61 4.28 9.64
N GLU A 253 15.80 3.77 9.97
CA GLU A 253 16.88 4.55 10.59
C GLU A 253 17.64 5.41 9.57
N ASN A 254 18.02 4.84 8.42
CA ASN A 254 18.96 5.46 7.50
C ASN A 254 18.28 6.29 6.41
N SER A 255 17.13 5.87 5.89
CA SER A 255 16.51 6.52 4.72
C SER A 255 15.21 7.26 5.03
N LEU A 256 14.51 6.94 6.13
CA LEU A 256 13.19 7.50 6.41
C LEU A 256 13.19 8.60 7.48
N GLY A 257 14.32 9.25 7.73
CA GLY A 257 14.51 10.25 8.80
C GLY A 257 13.56 11.46 8.75
N SER A 258 13.10 11.85 7.57
CA SER A 258 12.18 12.97 7.35
C SER A 258 10.70 12.66 7.66
N PHE A 259 10.33 11.38 7.82
CA PHE A 259 8.97 10.98 8.06
C PHE A 259 8.69 10.74 9.54
N LYS A 260 7.49 11.07 9.97
CA LYS A 260 6.98 10.80 11.31
C LYS A 260 6.43 9.41 11.43
N TYR A 261 5.73 8.94 10.40
CA TYR A 261 5.07 7.66 10.36
C TYR A 261 5.59 6.77 9.24
N ILE A 262 5.49 5.45 9.45
CA ILE A 262 5.70 4.43 8.43
C ILE A 262 4.43 3.58 8.37
N ASN A 263 3.75 3.60 7.21
CA ASN A 263 2.68 2.67 6.88
C ASN A 263 3.32 1.41 6.26
N ARG A 264 3.00 0.23 6.79
CA ARG A 264 3.48 -1.06 6.28
C ARG A 264 2.33 -1.91 5.75
N GLU A 265 1.30 -1.26 5.23
CA GLU A 265 0.12 -1.88 4.63
C GLU A 265 -0.62 -2.86 5.56
N ASP A 266 -1.55 -3.63 4.99
CA ASP A 266 -2.42 -4.58 5.68
C ASP A 266 -1.78 -5.96 5.96
N ASP A 267 -2.53 -6.86 6.60
CA ASP A 267 -2.13 -8.24 6.86
C ASP A 267 -2.83 -9.27 5.95
N ALA A 268 -3.70 -8.79 5.05
CA ALA A 268 -4.44 -9.62 4.08
C ALA A 268 -5.20 -10.80 4.70
N GLY A 269 -5.54 -10.74 6.01
CA GLY A 269 -6.15 -11.83 6.73
C GLY A 269 -5.19 -12.98 7.10
N VAL A 270 -3.89 -12.85 6.78
CA VAL A 270 -2.89 -13.87 7.09
C VAL A 270 -2.46 -13.75 8.56
N GLU A 271 -2.76 -14.77 9.36
CA GLU A 271 -2.52 -14.74 10.81
C GLU A 271 -1.04 -14.52 11.16
N GLY A 272 -0.11 -15.11 10.41
CA GLY A 272 1.33 -14.92 10.59
C GLY A 272 1.77 -13.48 10.36
N LEU A 273 1.26 -12.83 9.29
CA LEU A 273 1.52 -11.42 9.01
C LEU A 273 0.90 -10.53 10.08
N ARG A 274 -0.34 -10.80 10.50
CA ARG A 274 -1.02 -10.09 11.58
C ARG A 274 -0.21 -10.11 12.87
N LYS A 275 0.26 -11.29 13.30
CA LYS A 275 1.13 -11.43 14.46
C LYS A 275 2.45 -10.68 14.31
N ALA A 276 3.08 -10.79 13.14
CA ALA A 276 4.32 -10.08 12.84
C ALA A 276 4.13 -8.56 12.92
N LYS A 277 3.13 -8.01 12.21
CA LYS A 277 2.85 -6.56 12.19
C LYS A 277 2.45 -6.02 13.56
N THR A 278 1.54 -6.70 14.27
CA THR A 278 1.14 -6.32 15.64
C THR A 278 2.31 -6.33 16.61
N SER A 279 3.27 -7.25 16.45
CA SER A 279 4.45 -7.35 17.34
C SER A 279 5.38 -6.13 17.29
N TYR A 280 5.27 -5.28 16.25
CA TYR A 280 5.97 -4.00 16.16
C TYR A 280 5.21 -2.83 16.80
N GLN A 281 4.08 -3.09 17.47
CA GLN A 281 3.29 -2.11 18.23
C GLN A 281 2.90 -0.91 17.36
N PRO A 282 1.97 -1.08 16.41
CA PRO A 282 1.50 0.03 15.59
C PRO A 282 0.94 1.15 16.46
N GLU A 283 1.15 2.38 16.04
CA GLU A 283 0.60 3.57 16.71
C GLU A 283 -0.93 3.62 16.52
N PHE A 284 -1.38 3.32 15.31
CA PHE A 284 -2.79 3.15 14.97
C PHE A 284 -2.95 2.26 13.73
N LEU A 285 -4.20 1.88 13.48
CA LEU A 285 -4.61 1.20 12.25
C LEU A 285 -5.46 2.15 11.42
N VAL A 286 -5.20 2.23 10.10
CA VAL A 286 -6.07 2.93 9.16
C VAL A 286 -7.22 1.99 8.81
N LYS A 287 -8.41 2.32 9.28
CA LYS A 287 -9.61 1.50 9.06
C LYS A 287 -10.14 1.67 7.66
N LYS A 288 -10.60 0.56 7.08
CA LYS A 288 -11.19 0.52 5.74
C LYS A 288 -12.51 -0.23 5.77
N TYR A 289 -13.48 0.27 5.02
CA TYR A 289 -14.79 -0.32 4.91
C TYR A 289 -15.10 -0.61 3.45
N TYR A 290 -15.90 -1.65 3.24
CA TYR A 290 -16.55 -1.93 1.98
C TYR A 290 -18.04 -1.59 2.12
N ALA A 291 -18.58 -0.89 1.15
CA ALA A 291 -19.99 -0.49 1.15
C ALA A 291 -20.66 -0.97 -0.14
N LYS A 292 -21.78 -1.68 -0.03
CA LYS A 292 -22.58 -2.18 -1.16
C LYS A 292 -23.99 -1.62 -1.09
N ILE A 293 -24.55 -1.30 -2.26
CA ILE A 293 -25.94 -0.86 -2.42
C ILE A 293 -26.78 -2.05 -2.87
N ILE A 294 -27.95 -2.27 -2.20
CA ILE A 294 -28.93 -3.31 -2.51
C ILE A 294 -30.16 -2.75 -3.16
#